data_7378a274f55889e86d840142c1c9d88e
#
_entry.id   7378a274f55889e86d840142c1c9d88e
#
_cell.length_a   1.000
_cell.length_b   1.000
_cell.length_c   1.000
_cell.angle_alpha   90.00
_cell.angle_beta   90.00
_cell.angle_gamma   90.00
#
_symmetry.space_group_name_H-M   'P 1'
#
loop_
_entity.id
_entity.type
_entity.pdbx_description
1 polymer ?
#
loop_
_entity_poly.entity_id
_entity_poly.type
_entity_poly.pdbx_seq_one_letter_code
_entity_poly.pdbx_strand_id
1 'polypeptide(L)'
;MAIRSVEDFKAARRIGMSWMIISILGAMAIGFVGIAYVQQTQLPLKDPETIFILLSQVLFHPFVGGLLLAAILAAIMSTISSQLLVTSSALTQDFYKTFLHKAANDQQQVLIGRASVFAVALVAILLALDSNSSILGLVANAWAGFGAAFGPVVLMSLYWKRMNHWGALAGIAAGALTVLFWAYSPYQIDGKQLNDFLYAMIPGVFVSSLLTWLVSLATSSPTAEVSNLFQQVSDKLENN
;
A
#
# COMPACT_ATOMS: atom_id res chain seq x y z
N MET A 1 9.71 -12.59 1.19
CA MET A 1 10.53 -12.00 2.27
C MET A 1 9.82 -12.29 3.58
N ALA A 2 10.37 -13.18 4.37
CA ALA A 2 9.81 -13.54 5.66
C ALA A 2 10.87 -13.35 6.74
N ILE A 3 10.46 -13.01 7.95
CA ILE A 3 11.30 -12.99 9.13
C ILE A 3 11.80 -14.42 9.37
N ARG A 4 13.08 -14.57 9.67
CA ARG A 4 13.76 -15.86 9.74
C ARG A 4 13.21 -16.76 10.86
N SER A 5 12.84 -16.14 11.99
CA SER A 5 12.25 -16.86 13.12
C SER A 5 11.24 -15.96 13.87
N VAL A 6 10.37 -16.58 14.68
CA VAL A 6 9.41 -15.84 15.51
C VAL A 6 10.13 -14.98 16.57
N GLU A 7 11.29 -15.41 17.03
CA GLU A 7 12.10 -14.71 18.02
C GLU A 7 12.65 -13.38 17.48
N ASP A 8 13.01 -13.36 16.19
CA ASP A 8 13.50 -12.15 15.51
C ASP A 8 12.42 -11.08 15.34
N PHE A 9 11.14 -11.44 15.51
CA PHE A 9 10.03 -10.53 15.28
C PHE A 9 10.05 -9.31 16.21
N LYS A 10 10.42 -9.48 17.48
CA LYS A 10 10.53 -8.38 18.44
C LYS A 10 11.60 -7.36 18.03
N ALA A 11 12.76 -7.85 17.58
CA ALA A 11 13.86 -7.01 17.10
C ALA A 11 13.48 -6.31 15.78
N ALA A 12 12.96 -7.06 14.80
CA ALA A 12 12.51 -6.53 13.51
C ALA A 12 11.45 -5.43 13.67
N ARG A 13 10.47 -5.64 14.57
CA ARG A 13 9.44 -4.64 14.88
C ARG A 13 10.05 -3.37 15.48
N ARG A 14 10.95 -3.48 16.45
CA ARG A 14 11.59 -2.31 17.09
C ARG A 14 12.38 -1.50 16.07
N ILE A 15 13.20 -2.17 15.26
CA ILE A 15 14.02 -1.52 14.23
C ILE A 15 13.13 -0.87 13.17
N GLY A 16 12.13 -1.60 12.63
CA GLY A 16 11.24 -1.09 11.62
C GLY A 16 10.39 0.10 12.11
N MET A 17 9.81 0.01 13.32
CA MET A 17 9.01 1.08 13.88
C MET A 17 9.83 2.32 14.21
N SER A 18 11.03 2.17 14.80
CA SER A 18 11.90 3.32 15.09
C SER A 18 12.36 4.00 13.80
N TRP A 19 12.74 3.24 12.79
CA TRP A 19 13.08 3.77 11.48
C TRP A 19 11.91 4.55 10.85
N MET A 20 10.72 3.98 10.86
CA MET A 20 9.53 4.63 10.32
C MET A 20 9.21 5.94 11.03
N ILE A 21 9.24 5.94 12.37
CA ILE A 21 8.97 7.15 13.17
C ILE A 21 9.99 8.25 12.85
N ILE A 22 11.29 7.92 12.84
CA ILE A 22 12.34 8.89 12.51
C ILE A 22 12.16 9.47 11.12
N SER A 23 11.86 8.62 10.13
CA SER A 23 11.66 9.04 8.74
C SER A 23 10.44 9.95 8.58
N ILE A 24 9.31 9.62 9.22
CA ILE A 24 8.10 10.44 9.18
C ILE A 24 8.33 11.78 9.87
N LEU A 25 8.94 11.81 11.05
CA LEU A 25 9.25 13.05 11.76
C LEU A 25 10.20 13.94 10.95
N GLY A 26 11.20 13.35 10.29
CA GLY A 26 12.10 14.05 9.38
C GLY A 26 11.36 14.67 8.20
N ALA A 27 10.47 13.91 7.55
CA ALA A 27 9.67 14.39 6.43
C ALA A 27 8.72 15.54 6.86
N MET A 28 8.06 15.41 8.00
CA MET A 28 7.20 16.47 8.55
C MET A 28 8.01 17.73 8.88
N ALA A 29 9.19 17.57 9.49
CA ALA A 29 10.06 18.70 9.81
C ALA A 29 10.50 19.47 8.55
N ILE A 30 10.83 18.77 7.46
CA ILE A 30 11.14 19.39 6.17
C ILE A 30 9.94 20.18 5.65
N GLY A 31 8.73 19.64 5.75
CA GLY A 31 7.51 20.33 5.35
C GLY A 31 7.29 21.63 6.15
N PHE A 32 7.41 21.58 7.49
CA PHE A 32 7.26 22.76 8.34
C PHE A 32 8.33 23.83 8.08
N VAL A 33 9.59 23.42 8.00
CA VAL A 33 10.69 24.33 7.66
C VAL A 33 10.50 24.92 6.27
N GLY A 34 10.04 24.11 5.32
CA GLY A 34 9.77 24.53 3.96
C GLY A 34 8.68 25.61 3.88
N ILE A 35 7.58 25.45 4.59
CA ILE A 35 6.51 26.45 4.66
C ILE A 35 7.08 27.78 5.20
N ALA A 36 7.79 27.75 6.33
CA ALA A 36 8.38 28.94 6.92
C ALA A 36 9.39 29.62 5.98
N TYR A 37 10.24 28.81 5.34
CA TYR A 37 11.26 29.31 4.41
C TYR A 37 10.64 30.00 3.19
N VAL A 38 9.66 29.36 2.55
CA VAL A 38 8.96 29.92 1.38
C VAL A 38 8.22 31.21 1.74
N GLN A 39 7.55 31.25 2.90
CA GLN A 39 6.87 32.45 3.37
C GLN A 39 7.84 33.62 3.65
N GLN A 40 8.99 33.33 4.24
CA GLN A 40 9.97 34.35 4.58
C GLN A 40 10.71 34.89 3.35
N THR A 41 11.05 34.00 2.41
CA THR A 41 11.85 34.39 1.22
C THR A 41 11.01 34.77 0.02
N GLN A 42 9.69 34.56 0.07
CA GLN A 42 8.73 34.80 -1.01
C GLN A 42 9.14 34.09 -2.32
N LEU A 43 9.84 32.94 -2.21
CA LEU A 43 10.22 32.15 -3.35
C LEU A 43 8.98 31.47 -3.98
N PRO A 44 8.86 31.51 -5.33
CA PRO A 44 7.72 30.89 -6.00
C PRO A 44 7.84 29.35 -5.96
N LEU A 45 7.07 28.70 -5.10
CA LEU A 45 6.90 27.25 -5.08
C LEU A 45 5.59 26.91 -5.78
N LYS A 46 5.67 26.39 -7.00
CA LYS A 46 4.50 26.01 -7.80
C LYS A 46 3.83 24.75 -7.27
N ASP A 47 4.63 23.81 -6.81
CA ASP A 47 4.18 22.51 -6.35
C ASP A 47 4.78 22.22 -4.96
N PRO A 48 3.95 22.12 -3.90
CA PRO A 48 4.40 21.80 -2.55
C PRO A 48 5.17 20.49 -2.42
N GLU A 49 4.90 19.51 -3.29
CA GLU A 49 5.60 18.21 -3.28
C GLU A 49 7.09 18.35 -3.65
N THR A 50 7.49 19.46 -4.28
CA THR A 50 8.88 19.73 -4.67
C THR A 50 9.70 20.47 -3.62
N ILE A 51 9.17 20.71 -2.41
CA ILE A 51 9.84 21.51 -1.37
C ILE A 51 11.23 20.96 -0.99
N PHE A 52 11.39 19.64 -0.90
CA PHE A 52 12.68 19.02 -0.60
C PHE A 52 13.72 19.33 -1.69
N ILE A 53 13.30 19.30 -2.95
CA ILE A 53 14.15 19.62 -4.10
C ILE A 53 14.58 21.08 -4.02
N LEU A 54 13.65 22.00 -3.77
CA LEU A 54 13.94 23.42 -3.62
C LEU A 54 14.96 23.65 -2.49
N LEU A 55 14.70 23.13 -1.30
CA LEU A 55 15.59 23.29 -0.14
C LEU A 55 16.98 22.69 -0.40
N SER A 56 17.06 21.55 -1.09
CA SER A 56 18.33 20.93 -1.43
C SER A 56 19.19 21.78 -2.36
N GLN A 57 18.56 22.55 -3.25
CA GLN A 57 19.26 23.43 -4.20
C GLN A 57 19.66 24.77 -3.59
N VAL A 58 18.85 25.30 -2.68
CA VAL A 58 19.05 26.64 -2.13
C VAL A 58 19.94 26.65 -0.89
N LEU A 59 19.81 25.64 -0.02
CA LEU A 59 20.52 25.62 1.26
C LEU A 59 21.88 24.93 1.22
N PHE A 60 22.14 24.10 0.21
CA PHE A 60 23.34 23.30 0.15
C PHE A 60 24.24 23.65 -1.04
N HIS A 61 25.54 23.39 -0.87
CA HIS A 61 26.47 23.46 -2.00
C HIS A 61 26.00 22.52 -3.14
N PRO A 62 26.17 22.87 -4.44
CA PRO A 62 25.68 22.09 -5.57
C PRO A 62 26.07 20.61 -5.54
N PHE A 63 27.24 20.27 -5.04
CA PHE A 63 27.67 18.88 -4.87
C PHE A 63 26.79 18.12 -3.88
N VAL A 64 26.47 18.71 -2.74
CA VAL A 64 25.59 18.10 -1.70
C VAL A 64 24.17 18.03 -2.21
N GLY A 65 23.66 19.11 -2.85
CA GLY A 65 22.35 19.12 -3.49
C GLY A 65 22.22 18.00 -4.53
N GLY A 66 23.24 17.80 -5.38
CA GLY A 66 23.26 16.69 -6.32
C GLY A 66 23.22 15.30 -5.67
N LEU A 67 23.92 15.11 -4.53
CA LEU A 67 23.87 13.86 -3.76
C LEU A 67 22.49 13.61 -3.17
N LEU A 68 21.81 14.65 -2.63
CA LEU A 68 20.45 14.55 -2.12
C LEU A 68 19.44 14.18 -3.21
N LEU A 69 19.57 14.78 -4.40
CA LEU A 69 18.74 14.43 -5.55
C LEU A 69 19.00 12.99 -6.04
N ALA A 70 20.25 12.56 -6.06
CA ALA A 70 20.61 11.18 -6.38
C ALA A 70 20.01 10.19 -5.37
N ALA A 71 19.96 10.56 -4.09
CA ALA A 71 19.31 9.73 -3.06
C ALA A 71 17.80 9.57 -3.30
N ILE A 72 17.09 10.64 -3.73
CA ILE A 72 15.67 10.55 -4.12
C ILE A 72 15.52 9.56 -5.30
N LEU A 73 16.31 9.73 -6.34
CA LEU A 73 16.26 8.85 -7.51
C LEU A 73 16.53 7.39 -7.14
N ALA A 74 17.52 7.15 -6.28
CA ALA A 74 17.83 5.80 -5.79
C ALA A 74 16.65 5.19 -5.02
N ALA A 75 15.97 5.95 -4.17
CA ALA A 75 14.79 5.50 -3.44
C ALA A 75 13.63 5.17 -4.39
N ILE A 76 13.38 6.02 -5.39
CA ILE A 76 12.36 5.80 -6.42
C ILE A 76 12.67 4.52 -7.22
N MET A 77 13.90 4.36 -7.70
CA MET A 77 14.31 3.18 -8.49
C MET A 77 14.19 1.89 -7.69
N SER A 78 14.57 1.91 -6.42
CA SER A 78 14.44 0.77 -5.51
C SER A 78 12.97 0.34 -5.35
N THR A 79 12.08 1.31 -5.17
CA THR A 79 10.65 1.05 -5.02
C THR A 79 10.02 0.55 -6.32
N ILE A 80 10.29 1.20 -7.45
CA ILE A 80 9.78 0.78 -8.77
C ILE A 80 10.22 -0.65 -9.08
N SER A 81 11.49 -0.98 -8.89
CA SER A 81 12.01 -2.32 -9.16
C SER A 81 11.30 -3.39 -8.33
N SER A 82 11.08 -3.13 -7.05
CA SER A 82 10.37 -4.04 -6.15
C SER A 82 8.91 -4.20 -6.54
N GLN A 83 8.21 -3.12 -6.83
CA GLN A 83 6.80 -3.12 -7.21
C GLN A 83 6.57 -3.85 -8.54
N LEU A 84 7.39 -3.57 -9.55
CA LEU A 84 7.32 -4.25 -10.84
C LEU A 84 7.57 -5.75 -10.71
N LEU A 85 8.55 -6.14 -9.88
CA LEU A 85 8.85 -7.56 -9.66
C LEU A 85 7.68 -8.28 -8.98
N VAL A 86 7.11 -7.71 -7.92
CA VAL A 86 5.98 -8.30 -7.19
C VAL A 86 4.76 -8.41 -8.09
N THR A 87 4.40 -7.34 -8.79
CA THR A 87 3.23 -7.32 -9.69
C THR A 87 3.40 -8.30 -10.85
N SER A 88 4.59 -8.36 -11.44
CA SER A 88 4.92 -9.31 -12.50
C SER A 88 4.84 -10.76 -12.00
N SER A 89 5.34 -11.04 -10.80
CA SER A 89 5.25 -12.35 -10.18
C SER A 89 3.78 -12.77 -9.95
N ALA A 90 2.95 -11.86 -9.42
CA ALA A 90 1.53 -12.10 -9.23
C ALA A 90 0.81 -12.38 -10.57
N LEU A 91 1.06 -11.59 -11.61
CA LEU A 91 0.49 -11.81 -12.93
C LEU A 91 0.94 -13.13 -13.55
N THR A 92 2.19 -13.52 -13.34
CA THR A 92 2.75 -14.75 -13.95
C THR A 92 2.36 -15.99 -13.18
N GLN A 93 2.54 -15.99 -11.86
CA GLN A 93 2.33 -17.19 -11.05
C GLN A 93 0.88 -17.34 -10.60
N ASP A 94 0.28 -16.27 -10.08
CA ASP A 94 -1.05 -16.35 -9.51
C ASP A 94 -2.13 -16.31 -10.60
N PHE A 95 -1.95 -15.49 -11.62
CA PHE A 95 -2.94 -15.36 -12.68
C PHE A 95 -2.67 -16.30 -13.86
N TYR A 96 -1.55 -16.16 -14.57
CA TYR A 96 -1.27 -16.92 -15.78
C TYR A 96 -1.18 -18.42 -15.53
N LYS A 97 -0.35 -18.86 -14.58
CA LYS A 97 -0.14 -20.26 -14.28
C LYS A 97 -1.38 -20.91 -13.65
N THR A 98 -2.12 -20.20 -12.80
CA THR A 98 -3.28 -20.76 -12.12
C THR A 98 -4.50 -20.87 -13.04
N PHE A 99 -4.77 -19.85 -13.84
CA PHE A 99 -6.01 -19.77 -14.62
C PHE A 99 -5.83 -20.09 -16.11
N LEU A 100 -4.68 -19.74 -16.72
CA LEU A 100 -4.50 -19.87 -18.17
C LEU A 100 -3.67 -21.09 -18.58
N HIS A 101 -2.57 -21.39 -17.90
CA HIS A 101 -1.65 -22.44 -18.34
C HIS A 101 -0.94 -23.16 -17.19
N LYS A 102 -1.64 -24.15 -16.59
CA LYS A 102 -1.15 -24.92 -15.44
C LYS A 102 0.17 -25.67 -15.69
N ALA A 103 0.49 -26.02 -16.93
CA ALA A 103 1.67 -26.77 -17.34
C ALA A 103 2.79 -25.88 -17.94
N ALA A 104 2.74 -24.56 -17.67
CA ALA A 104 3.75 -23.64 -18.19
C ALA A 104 5.16 -24.01 -17.70
N ASN A 105 6.10 -24.15 -18.65
CA ASN A 105 7.50 -24.41 -18.34
C ASN A 105 8.20 -23.11 -17.84
N ASP A 106 9.41 -23.25 -17.27
CA ASP A 106 10.15 -22.13 -16.69
C ASP A 106 10.46 -21.03 -17.71
N GLN A 107 10.77 -21.40 -18.96
CA GLN A 107 11.05 -20.42 -20.02
C GLN A 107 9.81 -19.59 -20.36
N GLN A 108 8.64 -20.21 -20.42
CA GLN A 108 7.37 -19.51 -20.65
C GLN A 108 7.05 -18.58 -19.47
N GLN A 109 7.26 -19.02 -18.23
CA GLN A 109 7.03 -18.18 -17.05
C GLN A 109 7.95 -16.95 -17.06
N VAL A 110 9.22 -17.11 -17.41
CA VAL A 110 10.17 -15.98 -17.55
C VAL A 110 9.75 -15.02 -18.65
N LEU A 111 9.31 -15.53 -19.81
CA LEU A 111 8.85 -14.68 -20.91
C LEU A 111 7.60 -13.89 -20.53
N ILE A 112 6.61 -14.56 -19.96
CA ILE A 112 5.39 -13.89 -19.46
C ILE A 112 5.71 -12.89 -18.35
N GLY A 113 6.62 -13.22 -17.43
CA GLY A 113 7.08 -12.31 -16.41
C GLY A 113 7.68 -11.02 -16.98
N ARG A 114 8.54 -11.14 -17.99
CA ARG A 114 9.11 -9.96 -18.68
C ARG A 114 8.04 -9.15 -19.41
N ALA A 115 7.13 -9.81 -20.11
CA ALA A 115 6.00 -9.15 -20.78
C ALA A 115 5.09 -8.43 -19.75
N SER A 116 4.84 -9.04 -18.60
CA SER A 116 4.07 -8.44 -17.50
C SER A 116 4.75 -7.20 -16.92
N VAL A 117 6.07 -7.25 -16.69
CA VAL A 117 6.84 -6.06 -16.26
C VAL A 117 6.67 -4.92 -17.26
N PHE A 118 6.84 -5.21 -18.55
CA PHE A 118 6.72 -4.20 -19.59
C PHE A 118 5.28 -3.62 -19.66
N ALA A 119 4.28 -4.47 -19.63
CA ALA A 119 2.87 -4.04 -19.67
C ALA A 119 2.51 -3.17 -18.46
N VAL A 120 2.91 -3.58 -17.25
CA VAL A 120 2.66 -2.80 -16.02
C VAL A 120 3.41 -1.47 -16.06
N ALA A 121 4.66 -1.46 -16.51
CA ALA A 121 5.44 -0.22 -16.65
C ALA A 121 4.79 0.74 -17.66
N LEU A 122 4.30 0.21 -18.78
CA LEU A 122 3.59 1.03 -19.79
C LEU A 122 2.32 1.66 -19.22
N VAL A 123 1.50 0.88 -18.51
CA VAL A 123 0.30 1.40 -17.84
C VAL A 123 0.67 2.46 -16.80
N ALA A 124 1.70 2.23 -16.00
CA ALA A 124 2.16 3.20 -15.01
C ALA A 124 2.63 4.51 -15.65
N ILE A 125 3.36 4.44 -16.77
CA ILE A 125 3.77 5.62 -17.54
C ILE A 125 2.55 6.37 -18.06
N LEU A 126 1.57 5.69 -18.65
CA LEU A 126 0.34 6.31 -19.16
C LEU A 126 -0.43 7.03 -18.06
N LEU A 127 -0.54 6.43 -16.87
CA LEU A 127 -1.16 7.07 -15.71
C LEU A 127 -0.37 8.27 -15.20
N ALA A 128 0.96 8.23 -15.30
CA ALA A 128 1.85 9.33 -14.88
C ALA A 128 1.85 10.52 -15.84
N LEU A 129 1.27 10.40 -17.04
CA LEU A 129 1.14 11.52 -17.99
C LEU A 129 0.08 12.55 -17.57
N ASP A 130 -0.81 12.21 -16.65
CA ASP A 130 -1.76 13.17 -16.09
C ASP A 130 -1.06 14.10 -15.10
N SER A 131 -0.69 15.27 -15.58
CA SER A 131 0.01 16.30 -14.81
C SER A 131 -0.83 16.99 -13.72
N ASN A 132 -2.15 16.71 -13.66
CA ASN A 132 -3.05 17.29 -12.65
C ASN A 132 -3.15 16.41 -11.40
N SER A 133 -2.69 15.16 -11.45
CA SER A 133 -2.72 14.26 -10.30
C SER A 133 -1.54 14.49 -9.37
N SER A 134 -1.81 14.77 -8.10
CA SER A 134 -0.75 14.83 -7.08
C SER A 134 -0.25 13.42 -6.75
N ILE A 135 1.05 13.29 -6.49
CA ILE A 135 1.65 12.01 -6.05
C ILE A 135 1.00 11.56 -4.73
N LEU A 136 0.78 12.50 -3.81
CA LEU A 136 0.14 12.23 -2.54
C LEU A 136 -1.28 11.66 -2.73
N GLY A 137 -2.07 12.23 -3.65
CA GLY A 137 -3.43 11.74 -3.94
C GLY A 137 -3.44 10.33 -4.51
N LEU A 138 -2.55 10.03 -5.48
CA LEU A 138 -2.42 8.69 -6.05
C LEU A 138 -2.03 7.66 -5.00
N VAL A 139 -1.03 7.98 -4.17
CA VAL A 139 -0.56 7.10 -3.09
C VAL A 139 -1.65 6.92 -2.05
N ALA A 140 -2.33 7.98 -1.63
CA ALA A 140 -3.42 7.91 -0.67
C ALA A 140 -4.56 7.00 -1.13
N ASN A 141 -4.98 7.10 -2.40
CA ASN A 141 -6.02 6.24 -2.96
C ASN A 141 -5.58 4.77 -3.05
N ALA A 142 -4.34 4.50 -3.44
CA ALA A 142 -3.79 3.14 -3.44
C ALA A 142 -3.75 2.53 -2.03
N TRP A 143 -3.25 3.28 -1.04
CA TRP A 143 -3.23 2.87 0.36
C TRP A 143 -4.63 2.67 0.94
N ALA A 144 -5.59 3.54 0.58
CA ALA A 144 -6.99 3.36 0.98
C ALA A 144 -7.54 2.04 0.45
N GLY A 145 -7.30 1.73 -0.83
CA GLY A 145 -7.75 0.49 -1.46
C GLY A 145 -7.18 -0.76 -0.78
N PHE A 146 -5.87 -0.82 -0.62
CA PHE A 146 -5.22 -1.96 0.04
C PHE A 146 -5.57 -2.05 1.52
N GLY A 147 -5.53 -0.93 2.24
CA GLY A 147 -5.84 -0.89 3.67
C GLY A 147 -7.26 -1.31 3.99
N ALA A 148 -8.23 -0.84 3.21
CA ALA A 148 -9.64 -1.20 3.39
C ALA A 148 -9.95 -2.63 2.96
N ALA A 149 -9.31 -3.13 1.89
CA ALA A 149 -9.56 -4.49 1.42
C ALA A 149 -8.93 -5.55 2.34
N PHE A 150 -7.68 -5.38 2.71
CA PHE A 150 -6.92 -6.42 3.42
C PHE A 150 -6.81 -6.20 4.92
N GLY A 151 -6.77 -4.95 5.39
CA GLY A 151 -6.58 -4.63 6.81
C GLY A 151 -7.56 -5.33 7.74
N PRO A 152 -8.89 -5.14 7.57
CA PRO A 152 -9.88 -5.79 8.41
C PRO A 152 -9.83 -7.32 8.33
N VAL A 153 -9.63 -7.86 7.13
CA VAL A 153 -9.59 -9.31 6.90
C VAL A 153 -8.40 -9.94 7.61
N VAL A 154 -7.22 -9.32 7.52
CA VAL A 154 -6.01 -9.80 8.22
C VAL A 154 -6.20 -9.71 9.74
N LEU A 155 -6.69 -8.58 10.25
CA LEU A 155 -6.95 -8.43 11.68
C LEU A 155 -7.97 -9.47 12.19
N MET A 156 -9.10 -9.62 11.50
CA MET A 156 -10.11 -10.59 11.90
C MET A 156 -9.61 -12.04 11.80
N SER A 157 -8.75 -12.37 10.83
CA SER A 157 -8.15 -13.70 10.72
C SER A 157 -7.26 -14.06 11.90
N LEU A 158 -6.63 -13.06 12.53
CA LEU A 158 -5.75 -13.25 13.68
C LEU A 158 -6.50 -13.32 15.03
N TYR A 159 -7.62 -12.58 15.15
CA TYR A 159 -8.30 -12.42 16.42
C TYR A 159 -9.68 -13.09 16.50
N TRP A 160 -10.24 -13.54 15.37
CA TRP A 160 -11.60 -14.08 15.34
C TRP A 160 -11.68 -15.48 14.72
N LYS A 161 -11.76 -16.50 15.54
CA LYS A 161 -11.75 -17.92 15.15
C LYS A 161 -12.89 -18.32 14.19
N ARG A 162 -14.02 -17.58 14.18
CA ARG A 162 -15.20 -17.89 13.36
C ARG A 162 -15.07 -17.43 11.91
N MET A 163 -14.08 -16.61 11.59
CA MET A 163 -13.84 -16.12 10.24
C MET A 163 -13.59 -17.26 9.26
N ASN A 164 -14.19 -17.17 8.07
CA ASN A 164 -14.06 -18.17 7.01
C ASN A 164 -13.69 -17.51 5.67
N HIS A 165 -13.41 -18.34 4.66
CA HIS A 165 -12.98 -17.88 3.34
C HIS A 165 -14.03 -17.02 2.61
N TRP A 166 -15.34 -17.30 2.79
CA TRP A 166 -16.41 -16.50 2.19
C TRP A 166 -16.50 -15.10 2.79
N GLY A 167 -16.33 -15.02 4.11
CA GLY A 167 -16.25 -13.73 4.79
C GLY A 167 -15.02 -12.94 4.37
N ALA A 168 -13.86 -13.59 4.23
CA ALA A 168 -12.65 -12.96 3.73
C ALA A 168 -12.84 -12.39 2.31
N LEU A 169 -13.39 -13.20 1.40
CA LEU A 169 -13.65 -12.78 0.02
C LEU A 169 -14.63 -11.60 -0.05
N ALA A 170 -15.73 -11.67 0.71
CA ALA A 170 -16.71 -10.60 0.78
C ALA A 170 -16.11 -9.30 1.33
N GLY A 171 -15.30 -9.39 2.39
CA GLY A 171 -14.63 -8.23 2.99
C GLY A 171 -13.64 -7.56 2.04
N ILE A 172 -12.78 -8.36 1.38
CA ILE A 172 -11.81 -7.84 0.40
C ILE A 172 -12.54 -7.13 -0.75
N ALA A 173 -13.54 -7.81 -1.34
CA ALA A 173 -14.30 -7.24 -2.45
C ALA A 173 -15.04 -5.96 -2.04
N ALA A 174 -15.72 -5.99 -0.91
CA ALA A 174 -16.48 -4.86 -0.42
C ALA A 174 -15.60 -3.66 -0.04
N GLY A 175 -14.47 -3.90 0.63
CA GLY A 175 -13.52 -2.86 0.97
C GLY A 175 -12.97 -2.16 -0.27
N ALA A 176 -12.51 -2.94 -1.26
CA ALA A 176 -12.01 -2.41 -2.52
C ALA A 176 -13.08 -1.62 -3.29
N LEU A 177 -14.27 -2.19 -3.47
CA LEU A 177 -15.38 -1.53 -4.18
C LEU A 177 -15.85 -0.26 -3.48
N THR A 178 -15.89 -0.25 -2.15
CA THR A 178 -16.25 0.95 -1.38
C THR A 178 -15.25 2.06 -1.59
N VAL A 179 -13.93 1.77 -1.56
CA VAL A 179 -12.90 2.78 -1.81
C VAL A 179 -12.98 3.30 -3.24
N LEU A 180 -13.13 2.43 -4.24
CA LEU A 180 -13.29 2.86 -5.63
C LEU A 180 -14.53 3.74 -5.81
N PHE A 181 -15.66 3.34 -5.25
CA PHE A 181 -16.86 4.16 -5.28
C PHE A 181 -16.65 5.51 -4.60
N TRP A 182 -16.06 5.53 -3.42
CA TRP A 182 -15.85 6.75 -2.64
C TRP A 182 -14.89 7.72 -3.31
N ALA A 183 -13.79 7.22 -3.88
CA ALA A 183 -12.75 8.03 -4.51
C ALA A 183 -13.17 8.60 -5.87
N TYR A 184 -13.97 7.85 -6.64
CA TYR A 184 -14.33 8.22 -8.02
C TYR A 184 -15.81 8.59 -8.21
N SER A 185 -16.59 8.61 -7.13
CA SER A 185 -18.00 8.98 -7.20
C SER A 185 -18.18 10.45 -7.57
N PRO A 186 -19.13 10.77 -8.46
CA PRO A 186 -19.50 12.15 -8.77
C PRO A 186 -20.29 12.84 -7.65
N TYR A 187 -20.69 12.12 -6.61
CA TYR A 187 -21.46 12.68 -5.49
C TYR A 187 -20.62 13.66 -4.68
N GLN A 188 -21.26 14.78 -4.32
CA GLN A 188 -20.66 15.84 -3.52
C GLN A 188 -21.51 16.07 -2.25
N ILE A 189 -20.83 16.32 -1.14
CA ILE A 189 -21.43 16.75 0.12
C ILE A 189 -20.93 18.17 0.39
N ASP A 190 -21.83 19.13 0.56
CA ASP A 190 -21.52 20.55 0.76
C ASP A 190 -20.54 21.13 -0.31
N GLY A 191 -20.69 20.69 -1.57
CA GLY A 191 -19.86 21.14 -2.68
C GLY A 191 -18.43 20.55 -2.72
N LYS A 192 -18.12 19.58 -1.84
CA LYS A 192 -16.85 18.84 -1.81
C LYS A 192 -17.05 17.41 -2.27
N GLN A 193 -16.06 16.85 -2.94
CA GLN A 193 -16.08 15.42 -3.27
C GLN A 193 -16.09 14.57 -2.00
N LEU A 194 -16.63 13.36 -2.07
CA LEU A 194 -16.72 12.45 -0.92
C LEU A 194 -15.34 12.22 -0.28
N ASN A 195 -14.30 12.10 -1.09
CA ASN A 195 -12.94 11.85 -0.62
C ASN A 195 -12.31 13.06 0.07
N ASP A 196 -12.75 14.29 -0.27
CA ASP A 196 -12.31 15.53 0.42
C ASP A 196 -13.04 15.72 1.75
N PHE A 197 -14.25 15.17 1.86
CA PHE A 197 -15.04 15.21 3.10
C PHE A 197 -14.55 14.15 4.10
N LEU A 198 -14.33 12.92 3.64
CA LEU A 198 -13.89 11.81 4.46
C LEU A 198 -12.98 10.89 3.64
N TYR A 199 -11.77 10.64 4.13
CA TYR A 199 -10.81 9.76 3.46
C TYR A 199 -11.38 8.37 3.19
N ALA A 200 -11.32 7.92 1.93
CA ALA A 200 -11.99 6.71 1.43
C ALA A 200 -11.66 5.42 2.22
N MET A 201 -10.51 5.39 2.87
CA MET A 201 -10.10 4.24 3.70
C MET A 201 -11.07 4.00 4.87
N ILE A 202 -11.62 5.06 5.47
CA ILE A 202 -12.48 4.94 6.67
C ILE A 202 -13.78 4.19 6.35
N PRO A 203 -14.61 4.65 5.40
CA PRO A 203 -15.81 3.89 5.01
C PRO A 203 -15.45 2.51 4.44
N GLY A 204 -14.33 2.38 3.71
CA GLY A 204 -13.88 1.11 3.17
C GLY A 204 -13.56 0.08 4.24
N VAL A 205 -12.81 0.46 5.29
CA VAL A 205 -12.51 -0.40 6.45
C VAL A 205 -13.78 -0.81 7.20
N PHE A 206 -14.71 0.14 7.39
CA PHE A 206 -15.97 -0.14 8.08
C PHE A 206 -16.81 -1.18 7.31
N VAL A 207 -17.02 -0.96 6.01
CA VAL A 207 -17.81 -1.87 5.16
C VAL A 207 -17.14 -3.23 5.03
N SER A 208 -15.82 -3.27 4.84
CA SER A 208 -15.05 -4.52 4.80
C SER A 208 -15.21 -5.32 6.09
N SER A 209 -15.03 -4.67 7.24
CA SER A 209 -15.18 -5.31 8.56
C SER A 209 -16.58 -5.88 8.76
N LEU A 210 -17.59 -5.06 8.43
CA LEU A 210 -19.00 -5.44 8.58
C LEU A 210 -19.35 -6.64 7.71
N LEU A 211 -18.97 -6.61 6.42
CA LEU A 211 -19.27 -7.72 5.50
C LEU A 211 -18.45 -8.97 5.80
N THR A 212 -17.19 -8.84 6.20
CA THR A 212 -16.40 -9.98 6.70
C THR A 212 -17.13 -10.66 7.87
N TRP A 213 -17.61 -9.86 8.81
CA TRP A 213 -18.31 -10.37 9.99
C TRP A 213 -19.66 -11.00 9.63
N LEU A 214 -20.52 -10.31 8.91
CA LEU A 214 -21.85 -10.80 8.55
C LEU A 214 -21.81 -12.07 7.69
N VAL A 215 -20.98 -12.06 6.64
CA VAL A 215 -20.86 -13.21 5.73
C VAL A 215 -20.23 -14.41 6.41
N SER A 216 -19.25 -14.21 7.28
CA SER A 216 -18.69 -15.32 8.07
C SER A 216 -19.72 -15.92 9.02
N LEU A 217 -20.63 -15.14 9.60
CA LEU A 217 -21.70 -15.66 10.44
C LEU A 217 -22.77 -16.39 9.62
N ALA A 218 -23.12 -15.88 8.45
CA ALA A 218 -24.16 -16.44 7.59
C ALA A 218 -23.73 -17.69 6.80
N THR A 219 -22.44 -17.98 6.72
CA THR A 219 -21.89 -19.09 5.96
C THR A 219 -21.31 -20.20 6.86
N SER A 220 -20.88 -21.30 6.25
CA SER A 220 -20.33 -22.46 6.96
C SER A 220 -19.16 -22.11 7.87
N SER A 221 -19.01 -22.83 8.96
CA SER A 221 -17.88 -22.68 9.88
C SER A 221 -16.55 -22.93 9.15
N PRO A 222 -15.45 -22.33 9.63
CA PRO A 222 -14.11 -22.66 9.12
C PRO A 222 -13.85 -24.16 9.17
N THR A 223 -13.05 -24.65 8.24
CA THR A 223 -12.64 -26.05 8.22
C THR A 223 -11.85 -26.41 9.48
N ALA A 224 -11.84 -27.67 9.85
CA ALA A 224 -11.06 -28.18 11.01
C ALA A 224 -9.57 -27.80 10.88
N GLU A 225 -9.03 -27.84 9.66
CA GLU A 225 -7.64 -27.47 9.38
C GLU A 225 -7.35 -26.00 9.72
N VAL A 226 -8.21 -25.07 9.27
CA VAL A 226 -8.09 -23.63 9.58
C VAL A 226 -8.24 -23.38 11.08
N SER A 227 -9.20 -24.06 11.72
CA SER A 227 -9.41 -23.94 13.18
C SER A 227 -8.22 -24.44 13.99
N ASN A 228 -7.59 -25.53 13.57
CA ASN A 228 -6.38 -26.06 14.21
C ASN A 228 -5.18 -25.13 14.01
N LEU A 229 -5.02 -24.56 12.80
CA LEU A 229 -3.96 -23.59 12.54
C LEU A 229 -4.11 -22.33 13.40
N PHE A 230 -5.34 -21.82 13.53
CA PHE A 230 -5.64 -20.69 14.41
C PHE A 230 -5.24 -20.99 15.86
N GLN A 231 -5.60 -22.17 16.37
CA GLN A 231 -5.25 -22.58 17.73
C GLN A 231 -3.74 -22.68 17.94
N GLN A 232 -3.02 -23.29 16.99
CA GLN A 232 -1.55 -23.39 17.06
C GLN A 232 -0.86 -22.02 17.09
N VAL A 233 -1.39 -21.03 16.34
CA VAL A 233 -0.87 -19.66 16.35
C VAL A 233 -1.17 -18.99 17.69
N SER A 234 -2.40 -19.13 18.21
CA SER A 234 -2.80 -18.57 19.50
C SER A 234 -1.93 -19.12 20.64
N ASP A 235 -1.75 -20.42 20.70
CA ASP A 235 -0.94 -21.09 21.73
C ASP A 235 0.53 -20.65 21.70
N LYS A 236 1.08 -20.42 20.49
CA LYS A 236 2.45 -19.88 20.35
C LYS A 236 2.58 -18.42 20.78
N LEU A 237 1.52 -17.63 20.64
CA LEU A 237 1.54 -16.23 21.07
C LEU A 237 1.39 -16.08 22.59
N GLU A 238 0.64 -16.98 23.24
CA GLU A 238 0.47 -17.00 24.70
C GLU A 238 1.73 -17.48 25.43
N ASN A 239 2.52 -18.35 24.79
CA ASN A 239 3.73 -18.94 25.39
C ASN A 239 5.02 -18.12 25.13
N ASN A 240 4.96 -16.94 24.46
CA ASN A 240 6.07 -16.02 24.18
C ASN A 240 5.80 -14.60 24.76
#